data_96b3a105d8c7299a5abf010d8276a96c
#
_entry.id   96b3a105d8c7299a5abf010d8276a96c
#
_cell.length_a   1.000
_cell.length_b   1.000
_cell.length_c   1.000
_cell.angle_alpha   90.00
_cell.angle_beta   90.00
_cell.angle_gamma   90.00
#
_symmetry.space_group_name_H-M   'P 1'
#
loop_
_entity.id
_entity.type
_entity.pdbx_description
1 polymer ?
#
loop_
_entity_poly.entity_id
_entity_poly.type
_entity_poly.pdbx_seq_one_letter_code
_entity_poly.pdbx_strand_id
1 'polypeptide(L)'
;MALSDEIRQECGITWEDEYTDAKIQAITARATGILNNMMGGTCDFETDMQCRQLLCALCRYIYNNAAEEFTKNFAMELTACRLQHQATEYAKGAEQDEQQTV
;
A
#
# COMPACT_ATOMS: atom_id res chain seq x y z
N MET A 1 3.45 15.64 2.42
CA MET A 1 4.71 14.96 2.05
C MET A 1 4.43 13.97 0.92
N ALA A 2 5.26 13.96 -0.10
CA ALA A 2 5.10 13.01 -1.20
C ALA A 2 5.35 11.58 -0.73
N LEU A 3 4.67 10.62 -1.34
CA LEU A 3 4.77 9.21 -0.96
C LEU A 3 6.21 8.69 -1.04
N SER A 4 6.95 9.06 -2.09
CA SER A 4 8.35 8.65 -2.25
C SER A 4 9.24 9.16 -1.10
N ASP A 5 9.01 10.39 -0.64
CA ASP A 5 9.76 10.96 0.47
C ASP A 5 9.45 10.23 1.77
N GLU A 6 8.19 9.91 1.98
CA GLU A 6 7.74 9.17 3.15
C GLU A 6 8.35 7.77 3.20
N ILE A 7 8.40 7.08 2.05
CA ILE A 7 9.02 5.76 1.94
C ILE A 7 10.53 5.85 2.24
N ARG A 8 11.20 6.88 1.70
CA ARG A 8 12.63 7.08 1.97
C ARG A 8 12.89 7.28 3.46
N GLN A 9 12.07 8.09 4.13
CA GLN A 9 12.18 8.29 5.59
C GLN A 9 11.96 6.98 6.35
N GLU A 10 10.98 6.20 5.95
CA GLU A 10 10.68 4.92 6.58
C GLU A 10 11.84 3.93 6.45
N CYS A 11 12.55 3.97 5.33
CA CYS A 11 13.72 3.14 5.08
C CYS A 11 15.02 3.71 5.68
N GLY A 12 14.96 4.89 6.29
CA GLY A 12 16.12 5.52 6.91
C GLY A 12 17.10 6.13 5.92
N ILE A 13 16.62 6.49 4.71
CA ILE A 13 17.46 7.03 3.65
C ILE A 13 17.47 8.55 3.74
N THR A 14 18.67 9.11 4.03
CA THR A 14 18.85 10.56 4.16
C THR A 14 19.67 11.16 3.03
N TRP A 15 20.18 10.33 2.11
CA TRP A 15 21.02 10.75 0.98
C TRP A 15 20.26 10.59 -0.33
N GLU A 16 20.76 11.25 -1.38
CA GLU A 16 20.20 11.16 -2.72
C GLU A 16 21.28 10.68 -3.69
N ASP A 17 20.98 9.65 -4.45
CA ASP A 17 21.77 9.19 -5.58
C ASP A 17 20.88 8.36 -6.53
N GLU A 18 21.32 8.26 -7.80
CA GLU A 18 20.50 7.59 -8.82
C GLU A 18 20.28 6.11 -8.53
N TYR A 19 21.28 5.45 -7.97
CA TYR A 19 21.17 4.02 -7.65
C TYR A 19 20.12 3.79 -6.56
N THR A 20 20.18 4.57 -5.49
CA THR A 20 19.23 4.46 -4.38
C THR A 20 17.82 4.84 -4.83
N ASP A 21 17.68 5.89 -5.65
CA ASP A 21 16.37 6.32 -6.16
C ASP A 21 15.74 5.22 -7.03
N ALA A 22 16.52 4.60 -7.91
CA ALA A 22 16.04 3.50 -8.74
C ALA A 22 15.63 2.30 -7.88
N LYS A 23 16.39 1.99 -6.85
CA LYS A 23 16.08 0.91 -5.92
C LYS A 23 14.77 1.18 -5.18
N ILE A 24 14.57 2.39 -4.69
CA ILE A 24 13.34 2.77 -3.98
C ILE A 24 12.14 2.71 -4.92
N GLN A 25 12.27 3.15 -6.18
CA GLN A 25 11.19 3.05 -7.15
C GLN A 25 10.81 1.60 -7.42
N ALA A 26 11.79 0.71 -7.57
CA ALA A 26 11.54 -0.72 -7.78
C ALA A 26 10.86 -1.35 -6.57
N ILE A 27 11.30 -1.02 -5.37
CA ILE A 27 10.70 -1.52 -4.13
C ILE A 27 9.26 -1.04 -4.01
N THR A 28 9.01 0.23 -4.30
CA THR A 28 7.67 0.83 -4.24
C THR A 28 6.73 0.14 -5.21
N ALA A 29 7.17 -0.10 -6.44
CA ALA A 29 6.35 -0.79 -7.45
C ALA A 29 6.01 -2.22 -7.01
N ARG A 30 7.00 -2.94 -6.48
CA ARG A 30 6.80 -4.30 -5.97
C ARG A 30 5.83 -4.31 -4.79
N ALA A 31 6.03 -3.41 -3.83
CA ALA A 31 5.18 -3.31 -2.65
C ALA A 31 3.75 -2.95 -3.02
N THR A 32 3.57 -2.03 -3.98
CA THR A 32 2.24 -1.64 -4.47
C THR A 32 1.51 -2.84 -5.06
N GLY A 33 2.18 -3.63 -5.89
CA GLY A 33 1.60 -4.83 -6.46
C GLY A 33 1.19 -5.86 -5.41
N ILE A 34 2.06 -6.10 -4.43
CA ILE A 34 1.79 -7.04 -3.34
C ILE A 34 0.58 -6.56 -2.53
N LEU A 35 0.56 -5.29 -2.14
CA LEU A 35 -0.51 -4.76 -1.29
C LEU A 35 -1.85 -4.73 -2.02
N ASN A 36 -1.87 -4.31 -3.29
CA ASN A 36 -3.08 -4.36 -4.09
C ASN A 36 -3.64 -5.78 -4.21
N ASN A 37 -2.76 -6.76 -4.37
CA ASN A 37 -3.17 -8.15 -4.44
C ASN A 37 -3.78 -8.61 -3.10
N MET A 38 -3.20 -8.21 -1.98
CA MET A 38 -3.72 -8.53 -0.66
C MET A 38 -5.07 -7.90 -0.39
N MET A 39 -5.28 -6.67 -0.89
CA MET A 39 -6.55 -5.94 -0.72
C MET A 39 -7.63 -6.39 -1.69
N GLY A 40 -7.27 -7.11 -2.75
CA GLY A 40 -8.21 -7.55 -3.78
C GLY A 40 -8.59 -6.47 -4.76
N GLY A 41 -7.79 -5.42 -4.90
CA GLY A 41 -8.04 -4.31 -5.83
C GLY A 41 -7.03 -3.20 -5.68
N THR A 42 -7.19 -2.15 -6.48
CA THR A 42 -6.29 -1.01 -6.48
C THR A 42 -6.55 -0.11 -5.26
N CYS A 43 -5.51 0.19 -4.51
CA CYS A 43 -5.57 1.09 -3.36
C CYS A 43 -5.22 2.52 -3.79
N ASP A 44 -5.88 3.50 -3.17
CA ASP A 44 -5.55 4.90 -3.37
C ASP A 44 -4.70 5.39 -2.19
N PHE A 45 -3.38 5.41 -2.39
CA PHE A 45 -2.43 5.79 -1.34
C PHE A 45 -2.41 7.30 -1.06
N GLU A 46 -3.09 8.09 -1.89
CA GLU A 46 -3.20 9.53 -1.66
C GLU A 46 -4.29 9.86 -0.64
N THR A 47 -5.39 9.12 -0.65
CA THR A 47 -6.55 9.40 0.20
C THR A 47 -6.73 8.42 1.34
N ASP A 48 -6.28 7.18 1.18
CA ASP A 48 -6.40 6.15 2.22
C ASP A 48 -5.11 6.07 3.03
N MET A 49 -5.10 6.77 4.16
CA MET A 49 -3.91 6.87 5.01
C MET A 49 -3.51 5.52 5.61
N GLN A 50 -4.48 4.64 5.88
CA GLN A 50 -4.17 3.31 6.40
C GLN A 50 -3.41 2.48 5.38
N CYS A 51 -3.88 2.46 4.12
CA CYS A 51 -3.18 1.76 3.04
C CYS A 51 -1.81 2.37 2.79
N ARG A 52 -1.69 3.71 2.89
CA ARG A 52 -0.42 4.40 2.73
C ARG A 52 0.59 3.99 3.80
N GLN A 53 0.16 3.89 5.04
CA GLN A 53 1.02 3.44 6.14
C GLN A 53 1.48 2.00 5.95
N LEU A 54 0.57 1.13 5.50
CA LEU A 54 0.91 -0.27 5.20
C LEU A 54 1.91 -0.37 4.06
N LEU A 55 1.75 0.47 3.01
CA LEU A 55 2.68 0.50 1.90
C LEU A 55 4.08 0.90 2.36
N CYS A 56 4.18 1.97 3.16
CA CYS A 56 5.46 2.43 3.68
C CYS A 56 6.14 1.36 4.54
N ALA A 57 5.37 0.68 5.39
CA ALA A 57 5.88 -0.40 6.23
C ALA A 57 6.38 -1.57 5.36
N LEU A 58 5.61 -1.96 4.34
CA LEU A 58 6.01 -3.04 3.44
C LEU A 58 7.28 -2.69 2.69
N CYS A 59 7.42 -1.45 2.21
CA CYS A 59 8.65 -0.98 1.57
C CYS A 59 9.85 -1.12 2.50
N ARG A 60 9.70 -0.74 3.78
CA ARG A 60 10.77 -0.89 4.77
C ARG A 60 11.15 -2.35 4.94
N TYR A 61 10.18 -3.24 5.02
CA TYR A 61 10.44 -4.67 5.16
C TYR A 61 11.17 -5.23 3.94
N ILE A 62 10.74 -4.84 2.72
CA ILE A 62 11.42 -5.26 1.49
C ILE A 62 12.84 -4.72 1.45
N TYR A 63 13.02 -3.45 1.81
CA TYR A 63 14.34 -2.80 1.83
C TYR A 63 15.32 -3.53 2.76
N ASN A 64 14.83 -4.07 3.87
CA ASN A 64 15.61 -4.79 4.85
C ASN A 64 15.62 -6.31 4.62
N ASN A 65 15.15 -6.77 3.47
CA ASN A 65 15.10 -8.21 3.12
C ASN A 65 14.27 -9.05 4.09
N ALA A 66 13.20 -8.46 4.64
CA ALA A 66 12.32 -9.11 5.61
C ALA A 66 10.87 -9.14 5.15
N ALA A 67 10.62 -9.14 3.83
CA ALA A 67 9.28 -9.07 3.26
C ALA A 67 8.35 -10.18 3.78
N GLU A 68 8.87 -11.36 4.00
CA GLU A 68 8.10 -12.50 4.49
C GLU A 68 7.58 -12.32 5.92
N GLU A 69 8.21 -11.46 6.71
CA GLU A 69 7.76 -11.16 8.07
C GLU A 69 6.63 -10.13 8.11
N PHE A 70 6.45 -9.38 7.03
CA PHE A 70 5.45 -8.30 6.98
C PHE A 70 4.03 -8.83 7.21
N THR A 71 3.63 -9.87 6.49
CA THR A 71 2.29 -10.44 6.60
C THR A 71 2.02 -10.93 8.02
N LYS A 72 3.01 -11.55 8.65
CA LYS A 72 2.90 -12.06 10.01
C LYS A 72 2.74 -10.92 11.02
N ASN A 73 3.57 -9.88 10.91
CA ASN A 73 3.58 -8.79 11.90
C ASN A 73 2.42 -7.83 11.72
N PHE A 74 1.85 -7.73 10.52
CA PHE A 74 0.76 -6.80 10.22
C PHE A 74 -0.55 -7.51 9.88
N ALA A 75 -0.71 -8.76 10.30
CA ALA A 75 -1.89 -9.58 9.94
C ALA A 75 -3.21 -8.91 10.31
N MET A 76 -3.30 -8.33 11.51
CA MET A 76 -4.52 -7.68 11.98
C MET A 76 -4.84 -6.43 11.17
N GLU A 77 -3.82 -5.59 10.94
CA GLU A 77 -3.95 -4.35 10.17
C GLU A 77 -4.31 -4.64 8.72
N LEU A 78 -3.71 -5.66 8.13
CA LEU A 78 -4.02 -6.09 6.77
C LEU A 78 -5.46 -6.56 6.64
N THR A 79 -5.92 -7.37 7.60
CA THR A 79 -7.29 -7.87 7.61
C THR A 79 -8.30 -6.73 7.73
N ALA A 80 -8.06 -5.80 8.66
CA ALA A 80 -8.95 -4.65 8.86
C ALA A 80 -9.02 -3.77 7.61
N CYS A 81 -7.86 -3.48 7.00
CA CYS A 81 -7.80 -2.67 5.79
C CYS A 81 -8.50 -3.35 4.62
N ARG A 82 -8.31 -4.66 4.47
CA ARG A 82 -8.96 -5.43 3.41
C ARG A 82 -10.48 -5.42 3.54
N LEU A 83 -11.00 -5.61 4.75
CA LEU A 83 -12.43 -5.58 5.00
C LEU A 83 -13.03 -4.20 4.69
N GLN A 84 -12.34 -3.14 5.09
CA GLN A 84 -12.77 -1.77 4.79
C GLN A 84 -12.77 -1.50 3.29
N HIS A 85 -11.74 -1.96 2.59
CA HIS A 85 -11.64 -1.81 1.13
C HIS A 85 -12.78 -2.54 0.43
N GLN A 86 -13.08 -3.78 0.84
CA GLN A 86 -14.16 -4.57 0.26
C GLN A 86 -15.51 -3.92 0.50
N ALA A 87 -15.75 -3.37 1.69
CA ALA A 87 -16.98 -2.66 2.02
C ALA A 87 -17.17 -1.43 1.14
N THR A 88 -16.10 -0.66 0.92
CA THR A 88 -16.13 0.52 0.06
C THR A 88 -16.45 0.15 -1.39
N GLU A 89 -15.83 -0.89 -1.91
CA GLU A 89 -16.08 -1.36 -3.29
C GLU A 89 -17.50 -1.90 -3.44
N TYR A 90 -18.00 -2.60 -2.44
CA TYR A 90 -19.38 -3.10 -2.45
C TYR A 90 -20.36 -1.94 -2.47
N ALA A 91 -20.15 -0.90 -1.67
CA ALA A 91 -21.02 0.26 -1.63
C ALA A 91 -21.05 0.99 -2.97
N LYS A 92 -19.88 1.13 -3.63
CA LYS A 92 -19.81 1.73 -4.96
C LYS A 92 -20.58 0.91 -5.99
N GLY A 93 -20.45 -0.42 -5.94
CA GLY A 93 -21.17 -1.32 -6.82
C GLY A 93 -22.68 -1.23 -6.62
N ALA A 94 -23.14 -1.18 -5.38
CA ALA A 94 -24.56 -1.04 -5.05
C ALA A 94 -25.14 0.29 -5.56
N GLU A 95 -24.38 1.39 -5.41
CA GLU A 95 -24.80 2.68 -5.94
C GLU A 95 -24.94 2.65 -7.45
N GLN A 96 -23.98 2.03 -8.14
CA GLN A 96 -24.04 1.89 -9.60
C GLN A 96 -25.23 1.06 -10.05
N ASP A 97 -25.53 -0.03 -9.36
CA ASP A 97 -26.69 -0.88 -9.66
C ASP A 97 -28.00 -0.11 -9.47
N GLU A 98 -28.13 0.67 -8.41
CA GLU A 98 -29.30 1.50 -8.19
C GLU A 98 -29.49 2.51 -9.31
N GLN A 99 -28.44 3.13 -9.79
CA GLN A 99 -28.48 4.08 -10.91
C GLN A 99 -28.89 3.40 -12.20
N GLN A 100 -28.50 2.16 -12.41
CA GLN A 100 -28.84 1.40 -13.63
C GLN A 100 -30.29 0.96 -13.65
N THR A 101 -30.93 0.79 -12.52
CA THR A 101 -32.33 0.36 -12.43
C THR A 101 -33.32 1.49 -12.56
N VAL A 102 -32.86 2.71 -12.60
CA VAL A 102 -33.69 3.88 -12.84
C VAL A 102 -33.72 4.23 -14.32
#